data_ee95d0a7dbc44556dd2c9e0d7fe261c7
#
_entry.id   ee95d0a7dbc44556dd2c9e0d7fe261c7
#
_cell.length_a   1.000
_cell.length_b   1.000
_cell.length_c   1.000
_cell.angle_alpha   90.00
_cell.angle_beta   90.00
_cell.angle_gamma   90.00
#
_symmetry.space_group_name_H-M   'P 1'
#
loop_
_entity.id
_entity.type
_entity.pdbx_description
1 polymer ?
#
loop_
_entity_poly.entity_id
_entity_poly.type
_entity_poly.pdbx_seq_one_letter_code
_entity_poly.pdbx_strand_id
1 'polypeptide(L)'
;MAAKKSKETLVLLHGLGGSAEDWAGAAKVLAKDFTVRALDLPGSARGPRPGRGYEPEPLARWVLGEIGKKPVLLAGHSLGGRVAGEVAALAPDRVRALALVSPLGSAPYGFTDRLKWKAMSRRALIESVPESSLKNAAGYGFAVHGPGRAGFVARSVTARTGPRREEIVLAIEQLVDGILAAHPLAERLKGTSMPLLLVTGANDPLAPAEELRAIQGARPDATFLAMPGVGHYALLEDPSRLARALRDFFAAA
;
A
#
# COMPACT_ATOMS: atom_id res chain seq x y z
N MET A 1 1.69 -14.83 38.72
CA MET A 1 2.20 -13.95 37.64
C MET A 1 1.32 -14.18 36.44
N ALA A 2 0.54 -13.21 36.00
CA ALA A 2 -0.23 -13.33 34.75
C ALA A 2 0.75 -13.43 33.57
N ALA A 3 0.64 -14.48 32.74
CA ALA A 3 1.45 -14.63 31.55
C ALA A 3 1.21 -13.40 30.64
N LYS A 4 2.28 -12.67 30.31
CA LYS A 4 2.22 -11.52 29.41
C LYS A 4 1.72 -12.04 28.05
N LYS A 5 0.48 -11.71 27.69
CA LYS A 5 -0.12 -12.11 26.41
C LYS A 5 0.85 -11.69 25.29
N SER A 6 1.26 -12.62 24.44
CA SER A 6 2.17 -12.30 23.33
C SER A 6 1.50 -11.28 22.43
N LYS A 7 2.25 -10.24 22.03
CA LYS A 7 1.75 -9.23 21.08
C LYS A 7 1.42 -9.89 19.77
N GLU A 8 0.31 -9.48 19.16
CA GLU A 8 -0.07 -9.92 17.83
C GLU A 8 0.86 -9.36 16.78
N THR A 9 1.05 -10.10 15.70
CA THR A 9 1.88 -9.66 14.58
C THR A 9 1.07 -8.74 13.67
N LEU A 10 1.57 -7.53 13.48
CA LEU A 10 1.07 -6.55 12.51
C LEU A 10 2.05 -6.43 11.34
N VAL A 11 1.60 -6.80 10.15
CA VAL A 11 2.38 -6.71 8.91
C VAL A 11 2.00 -5.44 8.16
N LEU A 12 3.01 -4.69 7.70
CA LEU A 12 2.86 -3.41 7.01
C LEU A 12 3.47 -3.50 5.61
N LEU A 13 2.67 -3.13 4.58
CA LEU A 13 3.08 -3.17 3.17
C LEU A 13 3.13 -1.75 2.60
N HIS A 14 4.26 -1.36 2.00
CA HIS A 14 4.48 -0.03 1.42
C HIS A 14 3.89 0.12 0.02
N GLY A 15 3.79 1.36 -0.47
CA GLY A 15 3.33 1.71 -1.81
C GLY A 15 4.39 1.60 -2.90
N LEU A 16 3.98 1.87 -4.15
CA LEU A 16 4.86 1.90 -5.31
C LEU A 16 5.99 2.94 -5.13
N GLY A 17 7.22 2.53 -5.42
CA GLY A 17 8.41 3.38 -5.28
C GLY A 17 8.85 3.62 -3.83
N GLY A 18 8.15 3.03 -2.86
CA GLY A 18 8.45 3.10 -1.44
C GLY A 18 9.30 1.92 -0.93
N SER A 19 9.36 1.82 0.39
CA SER A 19 10.04 0.76 1.14
C SER A 19 9.40 0.56 2.52
N ALA A 20 9.81 -0.48 3.24
CA ALA A 20 9.43 -0.69 4.64
C ALA A 20 9.71 0.54 5.53
N GLU A 21 10.71 1.35 5.18
CA GLU A 21 11.09 2.58 5.88
C GLU A 21 9.97 3.63 5.89
N ASP A 22 9.09 3.64 4.90
CA ASP A 22 7.98 4.61 4.83
C ASP A 22 7.02 4.45 6.01
N TRP A 23 6.96 3.27 6.60
CA TRP A 23 6.16 2.97 7.79
C TRP A 23 6.87 3.31 9.12
N ALA A 24 8.15 3.73 9.11
CA ALA A 24 8.94 3.88 10.34
C ALA A 24 8.27 4.78 11.40
N GLY A 25 7.68 5.90 10.97
CA GLY A 25 6.96 6.81 11.87
C GLY A 25 5.77 6.17 12.56
N ALA A 26 4.92 5.47 11.80
CA ALA A 26 3.76 4.77 12.35
C ALA A 26 4.19 3.51 13.14
N ALA A 27 5.16 2.75 12.64
CA ALA A 27 5.67 1.54 13.27
C ALA A 27 6.21 1.81 14.69
N LYS A 28 6.89 2.93 14.91
CA LYS A 28 7.38 3.35 16.25
C LYS A 28 6.25 3.47 17.27
N VAL A 29 5.09 3.95 16.87
CA VAL A 29 3.91 4.07 17.74
C VAL A 29 3.27 2.69 17.94
N LEU A 30 3.04 1.94 16.85
CA LEU A 30 2.36 0.65 16.83
C LEU A 30 3.14 -0.45 17.57
N ALA A 31 4.47 -0.38 17.60
CA ALA A 31 5.32 -1.35 18.29
C ALA A 31 5.12 -1.39 19.81
N LYS A 32 4.42 -0.41 20.39
CA LYS A 32 4.03 -0.44 21.81
C LYS A 32 3.02 -1.57 22.08
N ASP A 33 2.14 -1.86 21.13
CA ASP A 33 1.01 -2.76 21.28
C ASP A 33 1.13 -4.04 20.44
N PHE A 34 1.83 -3.98 19.31
CA PHE A 34 1.96 -5.07 18.32
C PHE A 34 3.42 -5.47 18.09
N THR A 35 3.63 -6.69 17.59
CA THR A 35 4.89 -7.10 16.95
C THR A 35 4.85 -6.65 15.50
N VAL A 36 5.46 -5.50 15.20
CA VAL A 36 5.39 -4.87 13.86
C VAL A 36 6.44 -5.45 12.93
N ARG A 37 6.02 -5.84 11.72
CA ARG A 37 6.86 -6.28 10.60
C ARG A 37 6.52 -5.48 9.36
N ALA A 38 7.35 -4.51 9.00
CA ALA A 38 7.24 -3.84 7.70
C ALA A 38 8.07 -4.62 6.66
N LEU A 39 7.44 -4.96 5.53
CA LEU A 39 8.06 -5.77 4.49
C LEU A 39 8.49 -4.88 3.31
N ASP A 40 9.68 -5.12 2.77
CA ASP A 40 10.11 -4.58 1.48
C ASP A 40 9.58 -5.49 0.37
N LEU A 41 8.55 -5.04 -0.35
CA LEU A 41 7.92 -5.81 -1.42
C LEU A 41 8.88 -6.03 -2.59
N PRO A 42 8.80 -7.20 -3.27
CA PRO A 42 9.52 -7.41 -4.53
C PRO A 42 9.23 -6.29 -5.54
N GLY A 43 10.25 -5.88 -6.30
CA GLY A 43 10.16 -4.73 -7.20
C GLY A 43 10.41 -3.37 -6.54
N SER A 44 10.67 -3.33 -5.23
CA SER A 44 11.20 -2.15 -4.54
C SER A 44 12.74 -2.16 -4.50
N ALA A 45 13.35 -1.01 -4.18
CA ALA A 45 14.80 -0.87 -4.15
C ALA A 45 15.50 -1.86 -3.19
N ARG A 46 14.85 -2.22 -2.10
CA ARG A 46 15.35 -3.13 -1.06
C ARG A 46 14.71 -4.51 -1.08
N GLY A 47 13.60 -4.66 -1.83
CA GLY A 47 12.86 -5.91 -1.88
C GLY A 47 13.61 -7.03 -2.60
N PRO A 48 13.27 -8.28 -2.31
CA PRO A 48 13.81 -9.42 -3.03
C PRO A 48 13.34 -9.43 -4.49
N ARG A 49 13.99 -10.24 -5.32
CA ARG A 49 13.46 -10.57 -6.64
C ARG A 49 12.30 -11.55 -6.47
N PRO A 50 11.13 -11.35 -7.10
CA PRO A 50 10.07 -12.33 -7.02
C PRO A 50 10.44 -13.57 -7.84
N GLY A 51 9.98 -14.72 -7.38
CA GLY A 51 10.09 -15.95 -8.16
C GLY A 51 9.12 -16.03 -9.36
N ARG A 52 8.15 -15.10 -9.40
CA ARG A 52 7.11 -14.92 -10.44
C ARG A 52 6.85 -13.43 -10.58
N GLY A 53 6.23 -12.93 -11.62
CA GLY A 53 6.03 -11.50 -11.95
C GLY A 53 5.72 -10.54 -10.78
N TYR A 54 5.53 -9.29 -11.13
CA TYR A 54 5.31 -8.20 -10.16
C TYR A 54 3.84 -7.78 -10.04
N GLU A 55 2.92 -8.50 -10.67
CA GLU A 55 1.48 -8.23 -10.60
C GLU A 55 0.94 -8.41 -9.16
N PRO A 56 -0.22 -7.85 -8.81
CA PRO A 56 -0.75 -7.88 -7.44
C PRO A 56 -0.90 -9.29 -6.85
N GLU A 57 -1.37 -10.28 -7.62
CA GLU A 57 -1.55 -11.65 -7.13
C GLU A 57 -0.23 -12.39 -6.87
N PRO A 58 0.78 -12.41 -7.76
CA PRO A 58 2.12 -12.90 -7.45
C PRO A 58 2.73 -12.28 -6.18
N LEU A 59 2.58 -10.97 -6.00
CA LEU A 59 3.05 -10.29 -4.78
C LEU A 59 2.28 -10.73 -3.54
N ALA A 60 0.96 -10.91 -3.63
CA ALA A 60 0.15 -11.40 -2.52
C ALA A 60 0.57 -12.82 -2.12
N ARG A 61 0.86 -13.70 -3.07
CA ARG A 61 1.39 -15.05 -2.81
C ARG A 61 2.77 -15.01 -2.14
N TRP A 62 3.61 -14.08 -2.54
CA TRP A 62 4.89 -13.85 -1.86
C TRP A 62 4.67 -13.41 -0.41
N VAL A 63 3.79 -12.43 -0.15
CA VAL A 63 3.44 -11.99 1.21
C VAL A 63 2.88 -13.15 2.04
N LEU A 64 2.03 -14.02 1.48
CA LEU A 64 1.52 -15.20 2.17
C LEU A 64 2.64 -16.16 2.61
N GLY A 65 3.72 -16.28 1.82
CA GLY A 65 4.93 -16.99 2.22
C GLY A 65 5.64 -16.35 3.42
N GLU A 66 5.77 -15.01 3.41
CA GLU A 66 6.47 -14.25 4.45
C GLU A 66 5.73 -14.23 5.79
N ILE A 67 4.40 -14.14 5.79
CA ILE A 67 3.61 -14.03 7.03
C ILE A 67 3.46 -15.37 7.78
N GLY A 68 3.84 -16.47 7.15
CA GLY A 68 3.75 -17.80 7.76
C GLY A 68 2.29 -18.30 7.88
N LYS A 69 2.01 -19.29 8.74
CA LYS A 69 0.71 -19.96 8.81
C LYS A 69 -0.29 -19.34 9.80
N LYS A 70 0.17 -18.56 10.76
CA LYS A 70 -0.71 -17.94 11.78
C LYS A 70 -1.41 -16.71 11.21
N PRO A 71 -2.68 -16.47 11.56
CA PRO A 71 -3.36 -15.22 11.21
C PRO A 71 -2.59 -14.00 11.71
N VAL A 72 -2.55 -12.94 10.89
CA VAL A 72 -1.89 -11.67 11.22
C VAL A 72 -2.87 -10.50 11.09
N LEU A 73 -2.56 -9.39 11.73
CA LEU A 73 -3.10 -8.08 11.41
C LEU A 73 -2.33 -7.56 10.19
N LEU A 74 -3.03 -7.05 9.20
CA LEU A 74 -2.42 -6.63 7.93
C LEU A 74 -2.83 -5.21 7.57
N ALA A 75 -1.84 -4.35 7.31
CA ALA A 75 -2.09 -3.02 6.76
C ALA A 75 -1.26 -2.79 5.50
N GLY A 76 -1.84 -2.15 4.49
CA GLY A 76 -1.15 -1.83 3.26
C GLY A 76 -1.49 -0.44 2.75
N HIS A 77 -0.48 0.25 2.22
CA HIS A 77 -0.62 1.57 1.61
C HIS A 77 -0.53 1.48 0.07
N SER A 78 -1.45 2.13 -0.63
CA SER A 78 -1.41 2.28 -2.09
C SER A 78 -1.30 0.91 -2.80
N LEU A 79 -0.22 0.62 -3.53
CA LEU A 79 0.09 -0.71 -4.05
C LEU A 79 0.08 -1.77 -2.94
N GLY A 80 0.72 -1.50 -1.79
CA GLY A 80 0.69 -2.42 -0.64
C GLY A 80 -0.73 -2.66 -0.12
N GLY A 81 -1.62 -1.66 -0.24
CA GLY A 81 -3.05 -1.81 0.03
C GLY A 81 -3.73 -2.75 -0.96
N ARG A 82 -3.42 -2.60 -2.25
CA ARG A 82 -3.88 -3.55 -3.28
C ARG A 82 -3.41 -4.97 -2.98
N VAL A 83 -2.13 -5.16 -2.69
CA VAL A 83 -1.56 -6.48 -2.36
C VAL A 83 -2.17 -7.04 -1.07
N ALA A 84 -2.36 -6.22 -0.03
CA ALA A 84 -3.01 -6.65 1.21
C ALA A 84 -4.45 -7.13 0.98
N GLY A 85 -5.21 -6.44 0.13
CA GLY A 85 -6.55 -6.88 -0.27
C GLY A 85 -6.54 -8.19 -1.04
N GLU A 86 -5.56 -8.42 -1.93
CA GLU A 86 -5.38 -9.71 -2.61
C GLU A 86 -5.01 -10.84 -1.64
N VAL A 87 -4.14 -10.57 -0.65
CA VAL A 87 -3.83 -11.54 0.42
C VAL A 87 -5.09 -11.94 1.17
N ALA A 88 -5.92 -10.98 1.55
CA ALA A 88 -7.16 -11.22 2.26
C ALA A 88 -8.20 -11.99 1.43
N ALA A 89 -8.25 -11.74 0.11
CA ALA A 89 -9.14 -12.46 -0.80
C ALA A 89 -8.68 -13.89 -1.09
N LEU A 90 -7.35 -14.11 -1.19
CA LEU A 90 -6.77 -15.44 -1.48
C LEU A 90 -6.75 -16.36 -0.26
N ALA A 91 -6.58 -15.81 0.94
CA ALA A 91 -6.45 -16.58 2.17
C ALA A 91 -7.05 -15.80 3.36
N PRO A 92 -8.38 -15.67 3.42
CA PRO A 92 -9.07 -14.88 4.44
C PRO A 92 -8.81 -15.37 5.87
N ASP A 93 -8.58 -16.64 6.08
CA ASP A 93 -8.19 -17.26 7.34
C ASP A 93 -6.79 -16.86 7.85
N ARG A 94 -5.98 -16.25 6.98
CA ARG A 94 -4.63 -15.76 7.31
C ARG A 94 -4.60 -14.29 7.71
N VAL A 95 -5.72 -13.58 7.58
CA VAL A 95 -5.85 -12.16 7.90
C VAL A 95 -6.93 -11.97 8.97
N ARG A 96 -6.50 -11.70 10.20
CA ARG A 96 -7.39 -11.48 11.33
C ARG A 96 -8.18 -10.18 11.20
N ALA A 97 -7.52 -9.11 10.77
CA ALA A 97 -8.12 -7.82 10.44
C ALA A 97 -7.26 -7.11 9.38
N LEU A 98 -7.91 -6.34 8.52
CA LEU A 98 -7.32 -5.69 7.37
C LEU A 98 -7.49 -4.18 7.43
N ALA A 99 -6.42 -3.42 7.22
CA ALA A 99 -6.48 -1.97 7.01
C ALA A 99 -5.89 -1.59 5.65
N LEU A 100 -6.68 -0.89 4.85
CA LEU A 100 -6.31 -0.42 3.51
C LEU A 100 -6.16 1.10 3.56
N VAL A 101 -4.93 1.58 3.33
CA VAL A 101 -4.60 3.02 3.34
C VAL A 101 -4.41 3.48 1.90
N SER A 102 -5.32 4.28 1.38
CA SER A 102 -5.30 4.78 -0.01
C SER A 102 -5.01 3.67 -1.05
N PRO A 103 -5.69 2.51 -1.00
CA PRO A 103 -5.37 1.37 -1.86
C PRO A 103 -5.63 1.68 -3.34
N LEU A 104 -4.79 1.16 -4.23
CA LEU A 104 -5.00 1.25 -5.68
C LEU A 104 -6.00 0.19 -6.17
N GLY A 105 -6.78 0.52 -7.21
CA GLY A 105 -7.70 -0.41 -7.86
C GLY A 105 -8.89 -0.79 -7.00
N SER A 106 -9.40 0.15 -6.22
CA SER A 106 -10.61 -0.03 -5.38
C SER A 106 -11.86 -0.20 -6.22
N ALA A 107 -11.95 0.56 -7.32
CA ALA A 107 -13.00 0.54 -8.33
C ALA A 107 -12.42 0.26 -9.72
N PRO A 108 -13.25 -0.03 -10.74
CA PRO A 108 -12.78 -0.12 -12.13
C PRO A 108 -12.22 1.24 -12.60
N TYR A 109 -11.06 1.21 -13.25
CA TYR A 109 -10.52 2.41 -13.89
C TYR A 109 -11.27 2.76 -15.18
N GLY A 110 -11.63 4.02 -15.35
CA GLY A 110 -12.16 4.56 -16.60
C GLY A 110 -11.13 4.48 -17.75
N PHE A 111 -11.59 4.62 -18.98
CA PHE A 111 -10.73 4.54 -20.17
C PHE A 111 -9.57 5.55 -20.13
N THR A 112 -9.87 6.80 -19.77
CA THR A 112 -8.86 7.88 -19.68
C THR A 112 -7.83 7.61 -18.59
N ASP A 113 -8.24 7.08 -17.44
CA ASP A 113 -7.32 6.76 -16.35
C ASP A 113 -6.43 5.58 -16.71
N ARG A 114 -6.99 4.56 -17.35
CA ARG A 114 -6.21 3.42 -17.87
C ARG A 114 -5.13 3.89 -18.84
N LEU A 115 -5.48 4.83 -19.74
CA LEU A 115 -4.51 5.37 -20.71
C LEU A 115 -3.41 6.17 -20.01
N LYS A 116 -3.76 7.03 -19.03
CA LYS A 116 -2.80 7.80 -18.23
C LYS A 116 -1.84 6.88 -17.46
N TRP A 117 -2.39 5.91 -16.72
CA TRP A 117 -1.58 4.96 -15.94
C TRP A 117 -0.63 4.18 -16.83
N LYS A 118 -1.12 3.65 -17.96
CA LYS A 118 -0.28 2.96 -18.94
C LYS A 118 0.83 3.84 -19.49
N ALA A 119 0.52 5.07 -19.90
CA ALA A 119 1.54 6.00 -20.42
C ALA A 119 2.62 6.30 -19.37
N MET A 120 2.21 6.59 -18.11
CA MET A 120 3.12 6.95 -17.03
C MET A 120 4.01 5.77 -16.56
N SER A 121 3.58 4.53 -16.77
CA SER A 121 4.32 3.34 -16.35
C SER A 121 5.26 2.79 -17.42
N ARG A 122 5.17 3.23 -18.68
CA ARG A 122 5.98 2.68 -19.77
C ARG A 122 7.46 2.97 -19.56
N ARG A 123 8.27 1.92 -19.71
CA ARG A 123 9.73 1.97 -19.57
C ARG A 123 10.33 3.10 -20.41
N ALA A 124 9.96 3.19 -21.68
CA ALA A 124 10.48 4.20 -22.58
C ALA A 124 10.24 5.64 -22.08
N LEU A 125 9.08 5.91 -21.45
CA LEU A 125 8.80 7.22 -20.86
C LEU A 125 9.63 7.45 -19.59
N ILE A 126 9.66 6.48 -18.67
CA ILE A 126 10.42 6.61 -17.42
C ILE A 126 11.92 6.83 -17.69
N GLU A 127 12.45 6.19 -18.73
CA GLU A 127 13.86 6.29 -19.10
C GLU A 127 14.19 7.58 -19.86
N SER A 128 13.23 8.20 -20.52
CA SER A 128 13.43 9.40 -21.35
C SER A 128 13.23 10.72 -20.61
N VAL A 129 12.55 10.71 -19.45
CA VAL A 129 12.25 11.95 -18.72
C VAL A 129 13.43 12.39 -17.84
N PRO A 130 13.66 13.70 -17.67
CA PRO A 130 14.69 14.21 -16.78
C PRO A 130 14.37 13.90 -15.30
N GLU A 131 15.40 13.89 -14.46
CA GLU A 131 15.27 13.61 -13.02
C GLU A 131 14.27 14.55 -12.31
N SER A 132 14.17 15.80 -12.76
CA SER A 132 13.18 16.76 -12.24
C SER A 132 11.73 16.27 -12.43
N SER A 133 11.45 15.64 -13.57
CA SER A 133 10.13 15.04 -13.83
C SER A 133 9.87 13.82 -12.94
N LEU A 134 10.88 13.01 -12.67
CA LEU A 134 10.78 11.89 -11.72
C LEU A 134 10.51 12.39 -10.29
N LYS A 135 11.16 13.49 -9.88
CA LYS A 135 10.92 14.15 -8.57
C LYS A 135 9.48 14.66 -8.47
N ASN A 136 8.99 15.32 -9.51
CA ASN A 136 7.61 15.82 -9.56
C ASN A 136 6.59 14.68 -9.50
N ALA A 137 6.79 13.63 -10.29
CA ALA A 137 5.93 12.46 -10.28
C ALA A 137 5.91 11.75 -8.91
N ALA A 138 7.07 11.56 -8.27
CA ALA A 138 7.16 10.97 -6.95
C ALA A 138 6.50 11.84 -5.86
N GLY A 139 6.52 13.17 -6.02
CA GLY A 139 5.93 14.13 -5.08
C GLY A 139 4.45 14.45 -5.30
N TYR A 140 3.85 13.95 -6.37
CA TYR A 140 2.51 14.38 -6.82
C TYR A 140 1.38 14.08 -5.82
N GLY A 141 1.45 12.97 -5.11
CA GLY A 141 0.39 12.57 -4.17
C GLY A 141 0.43 13.25 -2.80
N PHE A 142 1.42 14.08 -2.50
CA PHE A 142 1.55 14.74 -1.20
C PHE A 142 0.73 16.03 -1.12
N ALA A 143 -0.10 16.17 -0.10
CA ALA A 143 -0.74 17.43 0.28
C ALA A 143 0.18 18.26 1.19
N VAL A 144 1.01 17.60 2.01
CA VAL A 144 1.92 18.24 2.96
C VAL A 144 3.36 18.20 2.45
N HIS A 145 4.00 19.36 2.34
CA HIS A 145 5.40 19.48 1.97
C HIS A 145 6.28 19.51 3.23
N GLY A 146 6.94 18.40 3.53
CA GLY A 146 7.77 18.24 4.72
C GLY A 146 8.86 17.19 4.55
N PRO A 147 9.58 16.85 5.64
CA PRO A 147 10.68 15.86 5.61
C PRO A 147 10.26 14.49 5.05
N GLY A 148 9.04 14.04 5.35
CA GLY A 148 8.50 12.78 4.83
C GLY A 148 8.44 12.77 3.31
N ARG A 149 7.92 13.85 2.68
CA ARG A 149 7.92 14.02 1.22
C ARG A 149 9.33 14.05 0.65
N ALA A 150 10.21 14.88 1.21
CA ALA A 150 11.58 15.02 0.71
C ALA A 150 12.33 13.69 0.74
N GLY A 151 12.25 12.96 1.85
CA GLY A 151 12.85 11.63 2.01
C GLY A 151 12.32 10.60 1.02
N PHE A 152 10.99 10.52 0.85
CA PHE A 152 10.36 9.61 -0.11
C PHE A 152 10.78 9.93 -1.55
N VAL A 153 10.72 11.20 -1.96
CA VAL A 153 11.10 11.63 -3.32
C VAL A 153 12.55 11.27 -3.60
N ALA A 154 13.47 11.55 -2.67
CA ALA A 154 14.87 11.19 -2.82
C ALA A 154 15.07 9.68 -3.01
N ARG A 155 14.49 8.84 -2.14
CA ARG A 155 14.58 7.38 -2.25
C ARG A 155 13.96 6.85 -3.55
N SER A 156 12.81 7.37 -3.93
CA SER A 156 12.08 6.96 -5.14
C SER A 156 12.85 7.29 -6.42
N VAL A 157 13.53 8.43 -6.47
CA VAL A 157 14.41 8.80 -7.59
C VAL A 157 15.65 7.92 -7.62
N THR A 158 16.36 7.78 -6.48
CA THR A 158 17.55 6.92 -6.36
C THR A 158 17.24 5.48 -6.79
N ALA A 159 16.06 4.96 -6.46
CA ALA A 159 15.65 3.63 -6.89
C ALA A 159 15.55 3.51 -8.41
N ARG A 160 15.04 4.54 -9.09
CA ARG A 160 14.85 4.56 -10.55
C ARG A 160 16.10 4.94 -11.35
N THR A 161 17.14 5.44 -10.70
CA THR A 161 18.42 5.84 -11.33
C THR A 161 19.60 4.98 -10.89
N GLY A 162 19.41 4.14 -9.87
CA GLY A 162 20.45 3.31 -9.26
C GLY A 162 20.67 1.96 -9.96
N PRO A 163 21.48 1.09 -9.35
CA PRO A 163 21.92 -0.19 -9.95
C PRO A 163 20.78 -1.17 -10.29
N ARG A 164 19.64 -1.08 -9.62
CA ARG A 164 18.44 -1.92 -9.87
C ARG A 164 17.42 -1.25 -10.78
N ARG A 165 17.78 -0.17 -11.46
CA ARG A 165 16.88 0.64 -12.28
C ARG A 165 16.02 -0.20 -13.22
N GLU A 166 16.64 -1.07 -14.00
CA GLU A 166 15.92 -1.89 -14.99
C GLU A 166 14.86 -2.79 -14.36
N GLU A 167 15.20 -3.42 -13.25
CA GLU A 167 14.27 -4.27 -12.50
C GLU A 167 13.09 -3.45 -11.93
N ILE A 168 13.38 -2.28 -11.36
CA ILE A 168 12.36 -1.41 -10.75
C ILE A 168 11.43 -0.85 -11.82
N VAL A 169 11.95 -0.43 -12.98
CA VAL A 169 11.15 0.07 -14.09
C VAL A 169 10.26 -1.03 -14.66
N LEU A 170 10.80 -2.24 -14.84
CA LEU A 170 10.02 -3.41 -15.25
C LEU A 170 8.93 -3.74 -14.23
N ALA A 171 9.25 -3.69 -12.93
CA ALA A 171 8.29 -3.92 -11.87
C ALA A 171 7.14 -2.89 -11.91
N ILE A 172 7.45 -1.61 -12.11
CA ILE A 172 6.43 -0.56 -12.25
C ILE A 172 5.49 -0.85 -13.42
N GLU A 173 6.02 -1.22 -14.58
CA GLU A 173 5.24 -1.52 -15.77
C GLU A 173 4.32 -2.73 -15.53
N GLN A 174 4.84 -3.85 -15.05
CA GLN A 174 4.06 -5.05 -14.76
C GLN A 174 3.02 -4.83 -13.66
N LEU A 175 3.37 -4.08 -12.60
CA LEU A 175 2.45 -3.73 -11.52
C LEU A 175 1.26 -2.93 -12.04
N VAL A 176 1.50 -1.90 -12.84
CA VAL A 176 0.43 -1.08 -13.39
C VAL A 176 -0.44 -1.88 -14.35
N ASP A 177 0.16 -2.64 -15.27
CA ASP A 177 -0.59 -3.49 -16.20
C ASP A 177 -1.42 -4.54 -15.42
N GLY A 178 -0.86 -5.13 -14.37
CA GLY A 178 -1.55 -6.08 -13.49
C GLY A 178 -2.71 -5.47 -12.71
N ILE A 179 -2.54 -4.26 -12.16
CA ILE A 179 -3.61 -3.53 -11.46
C ILE A 179 -4.75 -3.18 -12.43
N LEU A 180 -4.41 -2.73 -13.63
CA LEU A 180 -5.40 -2.36 -14.65
C LEU A 180 -6.14 -3.57 -15.24
N ALA A 181 -5.54 -4.76 -15.23
CA ALA A 181 -6.15 -6.00 -15.69
C ALA A 181 -6.95 -6.74 -14.61
N ALA A 182 -6.61 -6.51 -13.34
CA ALA A 182 -7.21 -7.24 -12.23
C ALA A 182 -8.65 -6.77 -11.92
N HIS A 183 -9.43 -7.66 -11.32
CA HIS A 183 -10.73 -7.30 -10.75
C HIS A 183 -10.57 -6.23 -9.66
N PRO A 184 -11.50 -5.27 -9.55
CA PRO A 184 -11.49 -4.26 -8.49
C PRO A 184 -11.43 -4.88 -7.09
N LEU A 185 -10.78 -4.20 -6.13
CA LEU A 185 -10.73 -4.67 -4.74
C LEU A 185 -12.13 -4.81 -4.13
N ALA A 186 -13.09 -3.97 -4.54
CA ALA A 186 -14.48 -4.08 -4.11
C ALA A 186 -15.06 -5.48 -4.41
N GLU A 187 -14.79 -6.03 -5.59
CA GLU A 187 -15.24 -7.38 -5.97
C GLU A 187 -14.46 -8.46 -5.23
N ARG A 188 -13.14 -8.28 -5.10
CA ARG A 188 -12.26 -9.24 -4.43
C ARG A 188 -12.57 -9.41 -2.94
N LEU A 189 -13.01 -8.35 -2.27
CA LEU A 189 -13.28 -8.34 -0.82
C LEU A 189 -14.73 -8.65 -0.46
N LYS A 190 -15.65 -8.68 -1.43
CA LYS A 190 -17.09 -8.88 -1.21
C LYS A 190 -17.44 -10.13 -0.39
N GLY A 191 -16.69 -11.20 -0.54
CA GLY A 191 -16.94 -12.48 0.17
C GLY A 191 -16.11 -12.65 1.45
N THR A 192 -15.34 -11.65 1.86
CA THR A 192 -14.51 -11.74 3.07
C THR A 192 -15.29 -11.23 4.30
N SER A 193 -14.91 -11.70 5.50
CA SER A 193 -15.62 -11.37 6.76
C SER A 193 -14.73 -10.78 7.86
N MET A 194 -13.40 -10.70 7.63
CA MET A 194 -12.52 -10.07 8.63
C MET A 194 -12.88 -8.60 8.80
N PRO A 195 -12.67 -8.01 10.01
CA PRO A 195 -12.79 -6.57 10.23
C PRO A 195 -11.97 -5.78 9.19
N LEU A 196 -12.55 -4.73 8.61
CA LEU A 196 -11.95 -3.93 7.54
C LEU A 196 -11.97 -2.45 7.88
N LEU A 197 -10.79 -1.82 7.84
CA LEU A 197 -10.63 -0.37 7.92
C LEU A 197 -10.17 0.18 6.57
N LEU A 198 -10.88 1.18 6.08
CA LEU A 198 -10.53 1.95 4.89
C LEU A 198 -10.07 3.35 5.34
N VAL A 199 -8.84 3.72 4.99
CA VAL A 199 -8.27 5.03 5.29
C VAL A 199 -7.88 5.72 4.00
N THR A 200 -8.17 7.01 3.88
CA THR A 200 -7.66 7.85 2.78
C THR A 200 -7.33 9.26 3.29
N GLY A 201 -6.41 9.95 2.63
CA GLY A 201 -6.29 11.38 2.79
C GLY A 201 -7.46 12.10 2.11
N ALA A 202 -8.01 13.14 2.75
CA ALA A 202 -9.11 13.92 2.17
C ALA A 202 -8.67 14.69 0.91
N ASN A 203 -7.36 14.89 0.74
CA ASN A 203 -6.75 15.57 -0.41
C ASN A 203 -5.97 14.59 -1.30
N ASP A 204 -6.31 13.31 -1.29
CA ASP A 204 -5.63 12.27 -2.08
C ASP A 204 -6.05 12.36 -3.56
N PRO A 205 -5.12 12.72 -4.50
CA PRO A 205 -5.44 12.80 -5.92
C PRO A 205 -5.28 11.48 -6.66
N LEU A 206 -4.70 10.44 -6.02
CA LEU A 206 -4.38 9.16 -6.64
C LEU A 206 -5.37 8.05 -6.29
N ALA A 207 -5.94 8.10 -5.08
CA ALA A 207 -6.97 7.19 -4.59
C ALA A 207 -8.02 7.99 -3.80
N PRO A 208 -8.84 8.78 -4.51
CA PRO A 208 -9.82 9.65 -3.88
C PRO A 208 -10.86 8.86 -3.09
N ALA A 209 -11.47 9.51 -2.10
CA ALA A 209 -12.43 8.88 -1.18
C ALA A 209 -13.57 8.15 -1.89
N GLU A 210 -13.98 8.66 -3.05
CA GLU A 210 -15.05 8.09 -3.88
C GLU A 210 -14.70 6.68 -4.38
N GLU A 211 -13.44 6.43 -4.74
CA GLU A 211 -12.99 5.10 -5.16
C GLU A 211 -13.06 4.09 -4.00
N LEU A 212 -12.70 4.50 -2.78
CA LEU A 212 -12.78 3.62 -1.61
C LEU A 212 -14.23 3.30 -1.22
N ARG A 213 -15.19 4.17 -1.56
CA ARG A 213 -16.62 3.90 -1.36
C ARG A 213 -17.12 2.69 -2.15
N ALA A 214 -16.47 2.32 -3.25
CA ALA A 214 -16.78 1.08 -3.95
C ALA A 214 -16.51 -0.15 -3.05
N ILE A 215 -15.41 -0.14 -2.29
CA ILE A 215 -15.13 -1.21 -1.32
C ILE A 215 -16.17 -1.15 -0.19
N GLN A 216 -16.49 0.03 0.33
CA GLN A 216 -17.51 0.18 1.37
C GLN A 216 -18.89 -0.28 0.91
N GLY A 217 -19.25 -0.07 -0.36
CA GLY A 217 -20.48 -0.61 -0.95
C GLY A 217 -20.52 -2.14 -1.01
N ALA A 218 -19.38 -2.78 -1.27
CA ALA A 218 -19.23 -4.23 -1.26
C ALA A 218 -19.11 -4.83 0.16
N ARG A 219 -18.61 -4.04 1.12
CA ARG A 219 -18.39 -4.36 2.54
C ARG A 219 -18.95 -3.23 3.41
N PRO A 220 -20.29 -3.18 3.61
CA PRO A 220 -20.94 -2.11 4.39
C PRO A 220 -20.51 -2.06 5.87
N ASP A 221 -19.98 -3.17 6.37
CA ASP A 221 -19.38 -3.30 7.71
C ASP A 221 -18.00 -2.65 7.84
N ALA A 222 -17.36 -2.24 6.75
CA ALA A 222 -16.06 -1.60 6.78
C ALA A 222 -16.12 -0.22 7.45
N THR A 223 -15.20 0.00 8.39
CA THR A 223 -14.98 1.33 8.97
C THR A 223 -14.26 2.21 7.95
N PHE A 224 -14.73 3.46 7.77
CA PHE A 224 -14.15 4.41 6.84
C PHE A 224 -13.61 5.65 7.55
N LEU A 225 -12.37 6.04 7.23
CA LEU A 225 -11.70 7.22 7.78
C LEU A 225 -11.09 8.07 6.66
N ALA A 226 -11.60 9.28 6.46
CA ALA A 226 -10.91 10.31 5.68
C ALA A 226 -10.08 11.20 6.61
N MET A 227 -8.80 11.42 6.27
CA MET A 227 -7.87 12.24 7.05
C MET A 227 -7.81 13.66 6.48
N PRO A 228 -8.44 14.68 7.10
CA PRO A 228 -8.38 16.06 6.61
C PRO A 228 -6.94 16.60 6.54
N GLY A 229 -6.63 17.33 5.45
CA GLY A 229 -5.33 17.95 5.24
C GLY A 229 -4.21 17.00 4.78
N VAL A 230 -4.53 15.72 4.57
CA VAL A 230 -3.59 14.67 4.18
C VAL A 230 -3.84 14.28 2.73
N GLY A 231 -2.79 14.03 1.97
CA GLY A 231 -2.84 13.49 0.61
C GLY A 231 -2.72 11.96 0.58
N HIS A 232 -2.08 11.44 -0.47
CA HIS A 232 -1.93 10.00 -0.69
C HIS A 232 -1.06 9.30 0.36
N TYR A 233 -0.08 9.99 0.91
CA TYR A 233 0.96 9.40 1.75
C TYR A 233 0.72 9.62 3.25
N ALA A 234 -0.45 9.23 3.75
CA ALA A 234 -0.83 9.39 5.16
C ALA A 234 0.24 8.88 6.15
N LEU A 235 0.95 7.79 5.80
CA LEU A 235 2.04 7.21 6.61
C LEU A 235 3.29 8.10 6.72
N LEU A 236 3.43 9.09 5.82
CA LEU A 236 4.55 10.05 5.77
C LEU A 236 4.12 11.47 6.11
N GLU A 237 2.86 11.82 5.85
CA GLU A 237 2.31 13.16 6.08
C GLU A 237 1.81 13.36 7.52
N ASP A 238 1.12 12.35 8.07
CA ASP A 238 0.70 12.32 9.47
C ASP A 238 0.78 10.90 10.07
N PRO A 239 2.02 10.38 10.25
CA PRO A 239 2.24 9.02 10.73
C PRO A 239 1.65 8.77 12.12
N SER A 240 1.59 9.81 12.97
CA SER A 240 1.07 9.68 14.33
C SER A 240 -0.43 9.50 14.36
N ARG A 241 -1.16 10.24 13.52
CA ARG A 241 -2.62 10.12 13.42
C ARG A 241 -3.02 8.80 12.77
N LEU A 242 -2.33 8.42 11.68
CA LEU A 242 -2.54 7.11 11.06
C LEU A 242 -2.28 5.97 12.05
N ALA A 243 -1.16 6.02 12.79
CA ALA A 243 -0.83 4.98 13.77
C ALA A 243 -1.87 4.85 14.88
N ARG A 244 -2.44 5.97 15.37
CA ARG A 244 -3.55 5.93 16.34
C ARG A 244 -4.78 5.24 15.76
N ALA A 245 -5.18 5.61 14.56
CA ALA A 245 -6.34 5.01 13.90
C ALA A 245 -6.15 3.49 13.68
N LEU A 246 -4.97 3.06 13.20
CA LEU A 246 -4.64 1.64 13.04
C LEU A 246 -4.62 0.91 14.37
N ARG A 247 -4.02 1.49 15.42
CA ARG A 247 -3.96 0.90 16.75
C ARG A 247 -5.35 0.67 17.32
N ASP A 248 -6.20 1.70 17.28
CA ASP A 248 -7.53 1.65 17.88
C ASP A 248 -8.41 0.63 17.13
N PHE A 249 -8.28 0.56 15.81
CA PHE A 249 -8.97 -0.44 14.99
C PHE A 249 -8.50 -1.87 15.30
N PHE A 250 -7.19 -2.12 15.26
CA PHE A 250 -6.65 -3.47 15.48
C PHE A 250 -6.77 -3.96 16.92
N ALA A 251 -6.84 -3.06 17.89
CA ALA A 251 -7.08 -3.43 19.29
C ALA A 251 -8.53 -3.86 19.54
N ALA A 252 -9.48 -3.42 18.71
CA ALA A 252 -10.90 -3.78 18.79
C ALA A 252 -11.26 -5.02 17.95
N ALA A 253 -10.40 -5.48 17.05
CA ALA A 253 -10.60 -6.61 16.16
C ALA A 253 -10.11 -7.93 16.79
#